data_89f2a4aa9ae600ff7ca5a10b123247db
#
_entry.id   89f2a4aa9ae600ff7ca5a10b123247db
#
_cell.length_a   1.000
_cell.length_b   1.000
_cell.length_c   1.000
_cell.angle_alpha   90.00
_cell.angle_beta   90.00
_cell.angle_gamma   90.00
#
_symmetry.space_group_name_H-M   'P 1'
#
loop_
_entity.id
_entity.type
_entity.pdbx_description
1 polymer ?
#
loop_
_entity_poly.entity_id
_entity_poly.type
_entity_poly.pdbx_seq_one_letter_code
_entity_poly.pdbx_strand_id
1 'polypeptide(L)'
;MKELPYLISLINSIKGEICYSYIKKIVSFDDKYKEVEDIKDQKIIDVLRHGGYIQFQFSQDAILVDLSDTGSFVLTEDEEYENSLIKIETDNGNLFIVEDDKKSEESTNIITIWKDFTTMPKVGYDPLTKQFNYNLFLQLLEENDTTVELLITNPLIISGIGKNFSGLILKRAGITKNTKTSEVSKVKAREIFDAIKQVLREEIGSSEEDESDSSDE
;
A
#
# COMPACT_ATOMS: atom_id res chain seq x y z
N MET A 1 7.97 4.25 3.34
CA MET A 1 6.60 3.80 2.94
C MET A 1 6.58 3.53 1.45
N LYS A 2 6.22 2.33 1.05
CA LYS A 2 6.13 1.94 -0.36
C LYS A 2 5.01 2.68 -1.09
N GLU A 3 5.25 3.00 -2.36
CA GLU A 3 4.29 3.75 -3.17
C GLU A 3 3.23 2.83 -3.80
N LEU A 4 2.11 3.41 -4.20
CA LEU A 4 0.88 2.71 -4.59
C LEU A 4 1.06 1.62 -5.67
N PRO A 5 1.77 1.82 -6.81
CA PRO A 5 1.92 0.77 -7.80
C PRO A 5 2.63 -0.47 -7.25
N TYR A 6 3.68 -0.26 -6.43
CA TYR A 6 4.39 -1.37 -5.80
C TYR A 6 3.50 -2.18 -4.84
N LEU A 7 2.66 -1.49 -4.03
CA LEU A 7 1.73 -2.19 -3.13
C LEU A 7 0.71 -3.03 -3.91
N ILE A 8 0.26 -2.56 -5.07
CA ILE A 8 -0.66 -3.30 -5.93
C ILE A 8 0.00 -4.55 -6.50
N SER A 9 1.23 -4.44 -7.00
CA SER A 9 1.99 -5.61 -7.49
C SER A 9 2.17 -6.65 -6.39
N LEU A 10 2.58 -6.25 -5.18
CA LEU A 10 2.70 -7.18 -4.04
C LEU A 10 1.38 -7.85 -3.66
N ILE A 11 0.27 -7.12 -3.69
CA ILE A 11 -1.05 -7.71 -3.41
C ILE A 11 -1.39 -8.73 -4.48
N ASN A 12 -1.19 -8.38 -5.75
CA ASN A 12 -1.51 -9.27 -6.88
C ASN A 12 -0.70 -10.57 -6.83
N SER A 13 0.59 -10.51 -6.44
CA SER A 13 1.47 -11.68 -6.37
C SER A 13 1.06 -12.73 -5.33
N ILE A 14 0.34 -12.34 -4.27
CA ILE A 14 -0.03 -13.26 -3.18
C ILE A 14 -1.53 -13.55 -3.09
N LYS A 15 -2.37 -12.62 -3.55
CA LYS A 15 -3.82 -12.64 -3.32
C LYS A 15 -4.49 -13.90 -3.85
N GLY A 16 -4.12 -14.32 -5.06
CA GLY A 16 -4.70 -15.50 -5.73
C GLY A 16 -4.45 -16.78 -4.95
N GLU A 17 -3.29 -16.89 -4.31
CA GLU A 17 -2.85 -18.11 -3.62
C GLU A 17 -3.41 -18.20 -2.18
N ILE A 18 -3.52 -17.07 -1.47
CA ILE A 18 -3.84 -17.09 -0.04
C ILE A 18 -5.29 -16.74 0.29
N CYS A 19 -6.02 -16.04 -0.59
CA CYS A 19 -7.43 -15.73 -0.33
C CYS A 19 -8.26 -17.01 -0.24
N TYR A 20 -9.19 -16.99 0.72
CA TYR A 20 -10.07 -18.10 1.07
C TYR A 20 -9.39 -19.29 1.77
N SER A 21 -8.07 -19.26 2.01
CA SER A 21 -7.40 -20.26 2.83
C SER A 21 -7.70 -20.08 4.33
N TYR A 22 -7.64 -21.19 5.08
CA TYR A 22 -7.77 -21.19 6.53
C TYR A 22 -6.43 -20.95 7.19
N ILE A 23 -6.40 -20.07 8.19
CA ILE A 23 -5.24 -19.84 9.06
C ILE A 23 -5.12 -21.03 10.02
N LYS A 24 -4.04 -21.77 9.90
CA LYS A 24 -3.66 -22.81 10.87
C LYS A 24 -3.02 -22.19 12.11
N LYS A 25 -2.10 -21.24 11.89
CA LYS A 25 -1.35 -20.57 12.94
C LYS A 25 -0.72 -19.28 12.41
N ILE A 26 -0.58 -18.28 13.28
CA ILE A 26 0.31 -17.15 13.05
C ILE A 26 1.44 -17.21 14.05
N VAL A 27 2.67 -17.00 13.59
CA VAL A 27 3.89 -16.99 14.42
C VAL A 27 4.56 -15.64 14.25
N SER A 28 4.86 -14.97 15.34
CA SER A 28 5.66 -13.76 15.36
C SER A 28 7.09 -14.04 15.76
N PHE A 29 8.05 -13.57 14.98
CA PHE A 29 9.49 -13.65 15.27
C PHE A 29 10.01 -12.39 16.00
N ASP A 30 9.14 -11.37 16.18
CA ASP A 30 9.42 -10.14 16.91
C ASP A 30 8.40 -9.98 18.05
N ASP A 31 8.88 -9.77 19.27
CA ASP A 31 8.03 -9.59 20.46
C ASP A 31 7.05 -8.40 20.31
N LYS A 32 7.39 -7.42 19.50
CA LYS A 32 6.53 -6.27 19.18
C LYS A 32 5.20 -6.67 18.57
N TYR A 33 5.15 -7.81 17.86
CA TYR A 33 3.98 -8.26 17.09
C TYR A 33 3.33 -9.53 17.67
N LYS A 34 3.64 -9.91 18.91
CA LYS A 34 3.13 -11.15 19.54
C LYS A 34 1.61 -11.23 19.56
N GLU A 35 0.90 -10.14 19.62
CA GLU A 35 -0.57 -10.12 19.63
C GLU A 35 -1.22 -10.76 18.39
N VAL A 36 -0.51 -10.79 17.24
CA VAL A 36 -1.05 -11.42 16.02
C VAL A 36 -1.25 -12.93 16.19
N GLU A 37 -0.55 -13.57 17.12
CA GLU A 37 -0.65 -14.99 17.40
C GLU A 37 -2.01 -15.39 18.03
N ASP A 38 -2.77 -14.41 18.51
CA ASP A 38 -4.13 -14.61 19.03
C ASP A 38 -5.18 -14.74 17.94
N ILE A 39 -4.85 -14.41 16.69
CA ILE A 39 -5.73 -14.62 15.53
C ILE A 39 -5.76 -16.11 15.20
N LYS A 40 -6.88 -16.76 15.47
CA LYS A 40 -7.07 -18.21 15.34
C LYS A 40 -8.39 -18.54 14.69
N ASP A 41 -8.46 -19.71 14.06
CA ASP A 41 -9.69 -20.29 13.49
C ASP A 41 -10.40 -19.33 12.52
N GLN A 42 -9.65 -18.55 11.78
CA GLN A 42 -10.14 -17.59 10.81
C GLN A 42 -9.72 -17.94 9.40
N LYS A 43 -10.46 -17.37 8.44
CA LYS A 43 -10.20 -17.47 7.02
C LYS A 43 -9.68 -16.14 6.51
N ILE A 44 -8.71 -16.16 5.59
CA ILE A 44 -8.29 -14.98 4.85
C ILE A 44 -9.39 -14.66 3.84
N ILE A 45 -10.12 -13.57 4.03
CA ILE A 45 -11.22 -13.18 3.15
C ILE A 45 -10.72 -12.41 1.94
N ASP A 46 -9.80 -11.49 2.17
CA ASP A 46 -9.22 -10.68 1.09
C ASP A 46 -7.88 -10.08 1.50
N VAL A 47 -7.09 -9.69 0.50
CA VAL A 47 -5.92 -8.83 0.66
C VAL A 47 -6.17 -7.56 -0.11
N LEU A 48 -6.16 -6.45 0.61
CA LEU A 48 -6.60 -5.14 0.15
C LEU A 48 -5.54 -4.08 0.42
N ARG A 49 -5.68 -2.95 -0.23
CA ARG A 49 -4.93 -1.75 0.11
C ARG A 49 -5.78 -0.81 0.99
N HIS A 50 -5.20 -0.34 2.09
CA HIS A 50 -5.76 0.70 2.95
C HIS A 50 -4.78 1.87 3.01
N GLY A 51 -4.90 2.81 2.08
CA GLY A 51 -3.93 3.88 1.92
C GLY A 51 -2.54 3.36 1.54
N GLY A 52 -1.55 3.60 2.39
CA GLY A 52 -0.18 3.07 2.28
C GLY A 52 0.00 1.70 2.92
N TYR A 53 -1.04 1.12 3.54
CA TYR A 53 -1.00 -0.19 4.19
C TYR A 53 -1.48 -1.28 3.25
N ILE A 54 -0.93 -2.49 3.41
CA ILE A 54 -1.54 -3.73 2.91
C ILE A 54 -2.37 -4.32 4.05
N GLN A 55 -3.65 -4.56 3.80
CA GLN A 55 -4.61 -5.10 4.74
C GLN A 55 -4.89 -6.56 4.41
N PHE A 56 -4.56 -7.45 5.33
CA PHE A 56 -5.05 -8.83 5.35
C PHE A 56 -6.36 -8.85 6.11
N GLN A 57 -7.45 -9.02 5.40
CA GLN A 57 -8.79 -9.11 5.96
C GLN A 57 -9.10 -10.56 6.33
N PHE A 58 -9.29 -10.84 7.59
CA PHE A 58 -9.75 -12.14 8.09
C PHE A 58 -11.27 -12.13 8.32
N SER A 59 -11.82 -13.29 8.73
CA SER A 59 -13.27 -13.41 8.95
C SER A 59 -13.81 -12.47 10.03
N GLN A 60 -13.00 -12.09 11.02
CA GLN A 60 -13.39 -11.22 12.13
C GLN A 60 -12.42 -10.07 12.37
N ASP A 61 -11.14 -10.29 12.14
CA ASP A 61 -10.05 -9.36 12.44
C ASP A 61 -9.31 -8.94 11.17
N ALA A 62 -8.31 -8.08 11.28
CA ALA A 62 -7.40 -7.76 10.19
C ALA A 62 -5.99 -7.48 10.70
N ILE A 63 -5.01 -7.62 9.82
CA ILE A 63 -3.66 -7.09 10.01
C ILE A 63 -3.42 -6.03 8.94
N LEU A 64 -2.91 -4.87 9.37
CA LEU A 64 -2.39 -3.83 8.49
C LEU A 64 -0.88 -3.86 8.52
N VAL A 65 -0.26 -3.93 7.35
CA VAL A 65 1.19 -3.95 7.18
C VAL A 65 1.62 -2.68 6.47
N ASP A 66 2.40 -1.83 7.16
CA ASP A 66 3.12 -0.70 6.58
C ASP A 66 4.55 -1.18 6.29
N LEU A 67 4.79 -1.58 5.05
CA LEU A 67 6.08 -2.10 4.63
C LEU A 67 7.12 -0.98 4.56
N SER A 68 8.28 -1.22 5.17
CA SER A 68 9.49 -0.43 4.91
C SER A 68 9.95 -0.58 3.45
N ASP A 69 10.97 0.17 3.05
CA ASP A 69 11.53 0.05 1.69
C ASP A 69 12.12 -1.35 1.44
N THR A 70 12.57 -2.03 2.50
CA THR A 70 13.15 -3.39 2.46
C THR A 70 12.14 -4.49 2.83
N GLY A 71 10.94 -4.13 3.29
CA GLY A 71 9.89 -5.08 3.65
C GLY A 71 9.25 -5.72 2.41
N SER A 72 8.91 -7.00 2.49
CA SER A 72 8.27 -7.76 1.41
C SER A 72 7.42 -8.92 1.94
N PHE A 73 6.78 -9.63 1.01
CA PHE A 73 6.07 -10.88 1.27
C PHE A 73 6.73 -12.03 0.52
N VAL A 74 6.79 -13.19 1.16
CA VAL A 74 7.25 -14.43 0.53
C VAL A 74 6.22 -15.52 0.79
N LEU A 75 5.72 -16.13 -0.27
CA LEU A 75 4.83 -17.29 -0.19
C LEU A 75 5.63 -18.54 -0.59
N THR A 76 5.69 -19.55 0.29
CA THR A 76 6.46 -20.77 0.11
C THR A 76 5.88 -21.92 0.94
N GLU A 77 6.27 -23.16 0.59
CA GLU A 77 5.99 -24.34 1.43
C GLU A 77 7.03 -24.52 2.55
N ASP A 78 8.12 -23.76 2.56
CA ASP A 78 9.16 -23.86 3.55
C ASP A 78 8.63 -23.49 4.94
N GLU A 79 9.18 -24.15 5.98
CA GLU A 79 8.80 -23.92 7.38
C GLU A 79 9.46 -22.68 7.99
N GLU A 80 10.60 -22.26 7.43
CA GLU A 80 11.39 -21.11 7.91
C GLU A 80 11.84 -20.26 6.72
N TYR A 81 11.88 -18.95 6.92
CA TYR A 81 12.42 -17.99 5.98
C TYR A 81 13.24 -16.92 6.70
N GLU A 82 14.38 -16.55 6.13
CA GLU A 82 15.28 -15.56 6.74
C GLU A 82 14.62 -14.19 6.88
N ASN A 83 15.01 -13.44 7.91
CA ASN A 83 14.54 -12.09 8.19
C ASN A 83 13.01 -11.96 8.34
N SER A 84 12.33 -13.04 8.71
CA SER A 84 10.90 -13.04 8.93
C SER A 84 10.51 -12.25 10.17
N LEU A 85 9.46 -11.42 10.04
CA LEU A 85 8.78 -10.73 11.14
C LEU A 85 7.57 -11.55 11.61
N ILE A 86 6.78 -12.03 10.66
CA ILE A 86 5.59 -12.85 10.89
C ILE A 86 5.53 -13.96 9.85
N LYS A 87 5.04 -15.14 10.28
CA LYS A 87 4.61 -16.26 9.44
C LYS A 87 3.12 -16.47 9.62
N ILE A 88 2.36 -16.53 8.54
CA ILE A 88 0.96 -16.94 8.50
C ILE A 88 0.90 -18.32 7.85
N GLU A 89 0.71 -19.36 8.64
CA GLU A 89 0.53 -20.74 8.16
C GLU A 89 -0.91 -20.94 7.71
N THR A 90 -1.09 -21.36 6.47
CA THR A 90 -2.41 -21.65 5.90
C THR A 90 -2.50 -23.09 5.39
N ASP A 91 -3.67 -23.47 4.91
CA ASP A 91 -3.85 -24.76 4.21
C ASP A 91 -3.28 -24.72 2.77
N ASN A 92 -2.92 -23.55 2.24
CA ASN A 92 -2.35 -23.35 0.92
C ASN A 92 -0.86 -22.95 0.92
N GLY A 93 -0.15 -23.07 2.07
CA GLY A 93 1.25 -22.69 2.20
C GLY A 93 1.50 -21.66 3.29
N ASN A 94 2.75 -21.23 3.39
CA ASN A 94 3.22 -20.30 4.41
C ASN A 94 3.49 -18.92 3.80
N LEU A 95 2.81 -17.89 4.30
CA LEU A 95 3.10 -16.50 3.95
C LEU A 95 4.00 -15.88 5.00
N PHE A 96 5.16 -15.41 4.59
CA PHE A 96 6.08 -14.65 5.43
C PHE A 96 6.01 -13.16 5.13
N ILE A 97 5.97 -12.35 6.19
CA ILE A 97 6.24 -10.91 6.14
C ILE A 97 7.70 -10.76 6.55
N VAL A 98 8.54 -10.27 5.64
CA VAL A 98 9.99 -10.23 5.80
C VAL A 98 10.52 -8.80 5.72
N GLU A 99 11.71 -8.57 6.27
CA GLU A 99 12.42 -7.30 6.21
C GLU A 99 13.92 -7.55 5.98
N ASP A 100 14.40 -7.34 4.75
CA ASP A 100 15.75 -7.74 4.32
C ASP A 100 16.90 -6.91 4.92
N ASP A 101 16.62 -5.69 5.38
CA ASP A 101 17.64 -4.82 5.99
C ASP A 101 17.20 -4.25 7.33
N LYS A 102 17.73 -4.79 8.42
CA LYS A 102 17.52 -4.27 9.79
C LYS A 102 18.21 -2.94 10.06
N LYS A 103 18.94 -2.37 9.08
CA LYS A 103 19.63 -1.09 9.19
C LYS A 103 18.87 0.09 8.57
N SER A 104 17.71 -0.15 7.98
CA SER A 104 16.82 0.91 7.49
C SER A 104 16.35 1.79 8.64
N GLU A 105 16.34 3.11 8.46
CA GLU A 105 15.75 4.06 9.42
C GLU A 105 14.23 3.86 9.55
N GLU A 106 13.59 3.31 8.51
CA GLU A 106 12.17 2.96 8.47
C GLU A 106 12.03 1.43 8.58
N SER A 107 11.39 0.95 9.62
CA SER A 107 11.07 -0.47 9.78
C SER A 107 9.63 -0.77 9.38
N THR A 108 9.39 -1.98 8.86
CA THR A 108 8.05 -2.52 8.65
C THR A 108 7.25 -2.45 9.96
N ASN A 109 6.02 -1.96 9.89
CA ASN A 109 5.13 -1.88 11.04
C ASN A 109 3.86 -2.71 10.78
N ILE A 110 3.42 -3.42 11.81
CA ILE A 110 2.25 -4.31 11.74
C ILE A 110 1.28 -3.89 12.83
N ILE A 111 0.02 -3.66 12.44
CA ILE A 111 -1.05 -3.25 13.33
C ILE A 111 -2.16 -4.30 13.26
N THR A 112 -2.54 -4.83 14.42
CA THR A 112 -3.66 -5.77 14.52
C THR A 112 -4.95 -5.01 14.77
N ILE A 113 -6.00 -5.35 14.04
CA ILE A 113 -7.33 -4.77 14.16
C ILE A 113 -8.29 -5.86 14.64
N TRP A 114 -8.77 -5.72 15.87
CA TRP A 114 -9.67 -6.66 16.51
C TRP A 114 -11.14 -6.26 16.30
N LYS A 115 -11.87 -6.95 15.43
CA LYS A 115 -13.34 -6.84 15.24
C LYS A 115 -13.91 -5.45 14.98
N ASP A 116 -13.27 -4.41 15.48
CA ASP A 116 -13.70 -3.01 15.32
C ASP A 116 -12.85 -2.28 14.28
N PHE A 117 -13.28 -2.34 13.04
CA PHE A 117 -12.62 -1.68 11.91
C PHE A 117 -12.67 -0.14 11.96
N THR A 118 -13.41 0.45 12.91
CA THR A 118 -13.39 1.91 13.12
C THR A 118 -12.07 2.39 13.75
N THR A 119 -11.29 1.46 14.33
CA THR A 119 -9.96 1.72 14.88
C THR A 119 -8.85 1.78 13.83
N MET A 120 -9.14 1.48 12.56
CA MET A 120 -8.16 1.55 11.48
C MET A 120 -7.57 2.96 11.35
N PRO A 121 -6.27 3.08 11.02
CA PRO A 121 -5.64 4.36 10.76
C PRO A 121 -6.41 5.16 9.70
N LYS A 122 -6.58 6.46 9.94
CA LYS A 122 -7.14 7.34 8.93
C LYS A 122 -6.16 7.50 7.77
N VAL A 123 -6.67 7.41 6.57
CA VAL A 123 -5.90 7.59 5.32
C VAL A 123 -6.62 8.60 4.43
N GLY A 124 -5.84 9.25 3.56
CA GLY A 124 -6.37 10.17 2.55
C GLY A 124 -7.11 9.45 1.42
N TYR A 125 -7.61 10.22 0.48
CA TYR A 125 -8.32 9.70 -0.69
C TYR A 125 -7.40 8.84 -1.56
N ASP A 126 -7.90 7.70 -1.96
CA ASP A 126 -7.22 6.83 -2.90
C ASP A 126 -7.34 7.37 -4.32
N PRO A 127 -6.22 7.75 -4.98
CA PRO A 127 -6.26 8.38 -6.29
C PRO A 127 -6.76 7.46 -7.41
N LEU A 128 -6.85 6.15 -7.19
CA LEU A 128 -7.37 5.19 -8.20
C LEU A 128 -8.87 4.96 -8.10
N THR A 129 -9.51 5.35 -7.00
CA THR A 129 -10.95 5.15 -6.81
C THR A 129 -11.78 6.23 -7.54
N LYS A 130 -13.09 5.94 -7.69
CA LYS A 130 -14.06 6.90 -8.25
C LYS A 130 -14.32 8.08 -7.30
N GLN A 131 -14.08 7.91 -6.00
CA GLN A 131 -14.22 8.99 -5.01
C GLN A 131 -13.23 10.11 -5.28
N PHE A 132 -11.98 9.79 -5.68
CA PHE A 132 -11.01 10.78 -6.09
C PHE A 132 -11.33 11.27 -7.50
N ASN A 133 -12.19 12.26 -7.59
CA ASN A 133 -12.61 12.91 -8.83
C ASN A 133 -12.08 14.36 -8.92
N TYR A 134 -12.25 14.98 -10.09
CA TYR A 134 -11.71 16.32 -10.33
C TYR A 134 -12.29 17.40 -9.40
N ASN A 135 -13.57 17.32 -9.05
CA ASN A 135 -14.19 18.31 -8.16
C ASN A 135 -13.62 18.20 -6.75
N LEU A 136 -13.41 16.99 -6.25
CA LEU A 136 -12.72 16.77 -4.99
C LEU A 136 -11.29 17.32 -5.04
N PHE A 137 -10.54 17.07 -6.13
CA PHE A 137 -9.17 17.56 -6.25
C PHE A 137 -9.12 19.10 -6.26
N LEU A 138 -10.06 19.79 -6.92
CA LEU A 138 -10.18 21.24 -6.83
C LEU A 138 -10.42 21.71 -5.40
N GLN A 139 -11.34 21.08 -4.69
CA GLN A 139 -11.63 21.38 -3.29
C GLN A 139 -10.37 21.20 -2.41
N LEU A 140 -9.62 20.12 -2.60
CA LEU A 140 -8.38 19.88 -1.86
C LEU A 140 -7.32 20.96 -2.12
N LEU A 141 -7.21 21.47 -3.37
CA LEU A 141 -6.32 22.58 -3.70
C LEU A 141 -6.74 23.88 -2.99
N GLU A 142 -8.04 24.16 -2.89
CA GLU A 142 -8.60 25.36 -2.26
C GLU A 142 -8.50 25.32 -0.74
N GLU A 143 -8.68 24.15 -0.12
CA GLU A 143 -8.69 23.99 1.35
C GLU A 143 -7.28 23.91 1.97
N ASN A 144 -6.24 23.68 1.16
CA ASN A 144 -4.88 23.49 1.67
C ASN A 144 -3.92 24.55 1.14
N ASP A 145 -3.46 25.46 2.01
CA ASP A 145 -2.44 26.46 1.67
C ASP A 145 -1.03 25.86 1.82
N THR A 146 -0.58 25.17 0.78
CA THR A 146 0.71 24.47 0.74
C THR A 146 1.26 24.43 -0.67
N THR A 147 2.29 23.63 -0.94
CA THR A 147 2.72 23.34 -2.31
C THR A 147 1.96 22.14 -2.88
N VAL A 148 1.83 22.08 -4.21
CA VAL A 148 1.17 20.92 -4.87
C VAL A 148 1.88 19.61 -4.53
N GLU A 149 3.23 19.61 -4.44
CA GLU A 149 3.98 18.44 -4.04
C GLU A 149 3.58 17.93 -2.65
N LEU A 150 3.57 18.83 -1.66
CA LEU A 150 3.19 18.48 -0.28
C LEU A 150 1.72 18.05 -0.17
N LEU A 151 0.82 18.63 -0.96
CA LEU A 151 -0.57 18.22 -1.02
C LEU A 151 -0.71 16.77 -1.50
N ILE A 152 -0.10 16.45 -2.67
CA ILE A 152 -0.26 15.12 -3.28
C ILE A 152 0.51 14.02 -2.58
N THR A 153 1.57 14.36 -1.83
CA THR A 153 2.36 13.39 -1.05
C THR A 153 1.91 13.25 0.40
N ASN A 154 0.93 14.03 0.85
CA ASN A 154 0.41 13.89 2.22
C ASN A 154 -0.53 12.67 2.29
N PRO A 155 -0.15 11.60 3.01
CA PRO A 155 -0.93 10.36 3.05
C PRO A 155 -2.29 10.51 3.74
N LEU A 156 -2.52 11.60 4.49
CA LEU A 156 -3.81 11.92 5.11
C LEU A 156 -4.74 12.70 4.17
N ILE A 157 -4.23 13.23 3.05
CA ILE A 157 -5.01 13.94 2.03
C ILE A 157 -5.19 13.07 0.79
N ILE A 158 -4.08 12.62 0.18
CA ILE A 158 -4.06 11.69 -0.96
C ILE A 158 -3.11 10.55 -0.61
N SER A 159 -3.64 9.35 -0.55
CA SER A 159 -2.85 8.19 -0.12
C SER A 159 -2.08 7.53 -1.27
N GLY A 160 -0.89 7.00 -0.97
CA GLY A 160 -0.14 6.13 -1.88
C GLY A 160 0.72 6.83 -2.92
N ILE A 161 0.82 8.17 -2.90
CA ILE A 161 1.75 8.93 -3.75
C ILE A 161 2.95 9.34 -2.90
N GLY A 162 4.12 8.78 -3.20
CA GLY A 162 5.37 9.15 -2.57
C GLY A 162 6.21 10.12 -3.41
N LYS A 163 7.47 10.28 -3.02
CA LYS A 163 8.39 11.24 -3.66
C LYS A 163 8.71 10.92 -5.12
N ASN A 164 8.78 9.62 -5.47
CA ASN A 164 9.10 9.21 -6.83
C ASN A 164 7.96 9.58 -7.78
N PHE A 165 6.75 9.15 -7.48
CA PHE A 165 5.59 9.43 -8.34
C PHE A 165 5.18 10.89 -8.32
N SER A 166 5.34 11.61 -7.20
CA SER A 166 5.08 13.06 -7.19
C SER A 166 5.97 13.79 -8.20
N GLY A 167 7.26 13.42 -8.28
CA GLY A 167 8.18 13.99 -9.26
C GLY A 167 7.73 13.75 -10.71
N LEU A 168 7.29 12.54 -11.05
CA LEU A 168 6.77 12.19 -12.37
C LEU A 168 5.47 12.94 -12.69
N ILE A 169 4.55 13.00 -11.74
CA ILE A 169 3.27 13.72 -11.87
C ILE A 169 3.52 15.21 -12.13
N LEU A 170 4.35 15.88 -11.33
CA LEU A 170 4.64 17.30 -11.47
C LEU A 170 5.32 17.60 -12.81
N LYS A 171 6.27 16.75 -13.22
CA LYS A 171 6.94 16.87 -14.52
C LYS A 171 5.92 16.75 -15.67
N ARG A 172 5.02 15.76 -15.62
CA ARG A 172 3.98 15.55 -16.64
C ARG A 172 3.01 16.72 -16.70
N ALA A 173 2.61 17.28 -15.56
CA ALA A 173 1.74 18.43 -15.46
C ALA A 173 2.45 19.77 -15.82
N GLY A 174 3.76 19.77 -16.04
CA GLY A 174 4.54 20.96 -16.35
C GLY A 174 4.54 22.01 -15.23
N ILE A 175 4.65 21.58 -13.98
CA ILE A 175 4.76 22.43 -12.80
C ILE A 175 5.97 22.06 -11.95
N THR A 176 6.38 22.97 -11.07
CA THR A 176 7.50 22.75 -10.15
C THR A 176 6.99 22.27 -8.79
N LYS A 177 7.86 21.61 -8.04
CA LYS A 177 7.56 21.16 -6.67
C LYS A 177 7.18 22.30 -5.71
N ASN A 178 7.64 23.52 -5.98
CA ASN A 178 7.38 24.68 -5.14
C ASN A 178 6.12 25.45 -5.55
N THR A 179 5.40 25.02 -6.61
CA THR A 179 4.15 25.66 -7.04
C THR A 179 3.12 25.58 -5.94
N LYS A 180 2.62 26.74 -5.47
CA LYS A 180 1.59 26.79 -4.43
C LYS A 180 0.24 26.38 -4.96
N THR A 181 -0.57 25.76 -4.10
CA THR A 181 -1.96 25.39 -4.43
C THR A 181 -2.78 26.59 -4.84
N SER A 182 -2.59 27.74 -4.20
CA SER A 182 -3.26 29.01 -4.51
C SER A 182 -2.90 29.63 -5.86
N GLU A 183 -1.78 29.21 -6.47
CA GLU A 183 -1.33 29.65 -7.80
C GLU A 183 -1.84 28.78 -8.94
N VAL A 184 -2.51 27.67 -8.62
CA VAL A 184 -2.97 26.68 -9.60
C VAL A 184 -4.28 27.13 -10.24
N SER A 185 -4.24 27.47 -11.53
CA SER A 185 -5.47 27.75 -12.31
C SER A 185 -6.31 26.46 -12.48
N LYS A 186 -7.62 26.62 -12.80
CA LYS A 186 -8.49 25.46 -13.07
C LYS A 186 -7.99 24.59 -14.23
N VAL A 187 -7.40 25.19 -15.26
CA VAL A 187 -6.80 24.44 -16.38
C VAL A 187 -5.63 23.62 -15.89
N LYS A 188 -4.72 24.23 -15.11
CA LYS A 188 -3.56 23.54 -14.55
C LYS A 188 -3.97 22.48 -13.53
N ALA A 189 -5.01 22.71 -12.72
CA ALA A 189 -5.57 21.70 -11.84
C ALA A 189 -6.06 20.45 -12.59
N ARG A 190 -6.68 20.64 -13.78
CA ARG A 190 -7.07 19.52 -14.65
C ARG A 190 -5.85 18.73 -15.12
N GLU A 191 -4.82 19.41 -15.58
CA GLU A 191 -3.60 18.77 -16.05
C GLU A 191 -2.90 17.96 -14.93
N ILE A 192 -2.88 18.50 -13.69
CA ILE A 192 -2.33 17.79 -12.53
C ILE A 192 -3.16 16.55 -12.19
N PHE A 193 -4.49 16.71 -12.14
CA PHE A 193 -5.40 15.60 -11.85
C PHE A 193 -5.27 14.46 -12.88
N ASP A 194 -5.22 14.81 -14.16
CA ASP A 194 -5.07 13.83 -15.25
C ASP A 194 -3.68 13.17 -15.19
N ALA A 195 -2.62 13.94 -14.86
CA ALA A 195 -1.27 13.40 -14.66
C ALA A 195 -1.21 12.41 -13.50
N ILE A 196 -1.89 12.68 -12.36
CA ILE A 196 -2.00 11.72 -11.24
C ILE A 196 -2.58 10.40 -11.73
N LYS A 197 -3.72 10.45 -12.42
CA LYS A 197 -4.41 9.25 -12.92
C LYS A 197 -3.57 8.47 -13.94
N GLN A 198 -2.90 9.17 -14.85
CA GLN A 198 -2.12 8.55 -15.92
C GLN A 198 -0.84 7.91 -15.40
N VAL A 199 -0.04 8.65 -14.63
CA VAL A 199 1.23 8.14 -14.09
C VAL A 199 0.99 6.86 -13.27
N LEU A 200 0.02 6.89 -12.37
CA LEU A 200 -0.24 5.74 -11.52
C LEU A 200 -0.73 4.51 -12.31
N ARG A 201 -1.54 4.70 -13.37
CA ARG A 201 -2.02 3.59 -14.20
C ARG A 201 -0.93 3.00 -15.10
N GLU A 202 -0.08 3.84 -15.67
CA GLU A 202 1.04 3.39 -16.51
C GLU A 202 2.00 2.52 -15.71
N GLU A 203 2.33 2.92 -14.49
CA GLU A 203 3.24 2.15 -13.63
C GLU A 203 2.62 0.83 -13.13
N ILE A 204 1.31 0.79 -12.89
CA ILE A 204 0.62 -0.45 -12.54
C ILE A 204 0.60 -1.40 -13.75
N GLY A 205 0.29 -0.89 -14.95
CA GLY A 205 0.26 -1.70 -16.17
C GLY A 205 1.63 -2.25 -16.56
N SER A 206 2.71 -1.47 -16.39
CA SER A 206 4.07 -1.94 -16.66
C SER A 206 4.52 -3.05 -15.70
N SER A 207 4.08 -3.00 -14.44
CA SER A 207 4.38 -4.04 -13.45
C SER A 207 3.70 -5.38 -13.77
N GLU A 208 2.53 -5.35 -14.42
CA GLU A 208 1.80 -6.56 -14.82
C GLU A 208 2.42 -7.23 -16.08
N GLU A 209 3.06 -6.45 -16.96
CA GLU A 209 3.75 -6.96 -18.17
C GLU A 209 5.09 -7.63 -17.81
N ASP A 210 5.85 -7.08 -16.87
CA ASP A 210 7.15 -7.62 -16.44
C ASP A 210 7.02 -8.97 -15.69
N GLU A 211 5.90 -9.21 -14.98
CA GLU A 211 5.64 -10.49 -14.30
C GLU A 211 5.20 -11.61 -15.28
N SER A 212 4.61 -11.27 -16.44
CA SER A 212 4.18 -12.25 -17.44
C SER A 212 5.34 -12.83 -18.27
N ASP A 213 6.44 -12.09 -18.45
CA ASP A 213 7.61 -12.51 -19.21
C ASP A 213 8.60 -13.39 -18.40
N SER A 214 8.48 -13.39 -17.07
CA SER A 214 9.36 -14.19 -16.19
C SER A 214 8.88 -15.64 -15.95
N SER A 215 7.73 -16.03 -16.47
CA SER A 215 7.13 -17.36 -16.27
C SER A 215 7.39 -18.36 -17.40
N ASP A 216 8.16 -17.98 -18.45
CA ASP A 216 8.43 -18.82 -19.64
C ASP A 216 9.91 -19.22 -19.82
N GLU A 217 10.73 -19.29 -18.74
CA GLU A 217 12.05 -19.92 -18.79
C GLU A 217 12.19 -21.14 -17.89
#